data_3571b1517d18c4c337252e195eeff9e4
#
_entry.id   3571b1517d18c4c337252e195eeff9e4
#
_cell.length_a   1.000
_cell.length_b   1.000
_cell.length_c   1.000
_cell.angle_alpha   90.00
_cell.angle_beta   90.00
_cell.angle_gamma   90.00
#
_symmetry.space_group_name_H-M   'P 1'
#
loop_
_entity.id
_entity.type
_entity.pdbx_description
1 polymer ?
#
loop_
_entity_poly.entity_id
_entity_poly.type
_entity_poly.pdbx_seq_one_letter_code
_entity_poly.pdbx_strand_id
1 'polypeptide(L)'
;MPESVHTLREIPSAENQREVLVVELGFFARGWWLLRRAFVAAYEDNCFSIAKGAAYSCLLSLFPILTTLTAILLEVNAQPVVHVIATFAQQVVPPGTEDLVLSRLREHSVKPISLPVVAVLLSLWAGSGAMVTLMEGFQAAYRIPSGRPFLKQRAMAVFLVLIAAFPAVGASSLILFGNRIELAFVHWIGVAELSAPVELAWKIGRYVLAFCTTTLVTGLLYYFGPNHRPEPERLRHTARSRFLRVWPGAFLATILWLLATIGFASYVSHAHYNVFYGSLGTVVVLLIWLYLISCIALLGCEYNAERERADSIPNMF
;
A
#
# COMPACT_ATOMS: atom_id res chain seq x y z
N MET A 1 -47.94 3.68 50.04
CA MET A 1 -47.00 2.60 49.77
C MET A 1 -46.36 2.93 48.41
N PRO A 2 -45.10 3.32 48.33
CA PRO A 2 -44.41 3.50 47.07
C PRO A 2 -43.67 2.20 46.71
N GLU A 3 -43.97 1.66 45.53
CA GLU A 3 -43.29 0.55 44.93
C GLU A 3 -41.82 0.90 44.64
N SER A 4 -40.93 0.19 45.28
CA SER A 4 -39.50 0.19 44.97
C SER A 4 -39.23 -0.51 43.64
N VAL A 5 -39.06 0.29 42.58
CA VAL A 5 -38.51 -0.21 41.30
C VAL A 5 -37.05 -0.59 41.54
N HIS A 6 -36.82 -1.88 41.76
CA HIS A 6 -35.47 -2.46 41.65
C HIS A 6 -35.00 -2.31 40.21
N THR A 7 -34.21 -1.27 39.94
CA THR A 7 -33.37 -1.21 38.75
C THR A 7 -32.39 -2.39 38.81
N LEU A 8 -32.70 -3.47 38.08
CA LEU A 8 -31.76 -4.56 37.81
C LEU A 8 -30.57 -3.91 37.11
N ARG A 9 -29.46 -3.77 37.83
CA ARG A 9 -28.16 -3.44 37.26
C ARG A 9 -27.80 -4.58 36.31
N GLU A 10 -27.95 -4.39 35.01
CA GLU A 10 -27.49 -5.33 34.02
C GLU A 10 -26.02 -5.63 34.28
N ILE A 11 -25.73 -6.89 34.58
CA ILE A 11 -24.36 -7.39 34.72
C ILE A 11 -23.73 -7.26 33.37
N PRO A 12 -22.65 -6.47 33.20
CA PRO A 12 -22.00 -6.33 31.90
C PRO A 12 -21.59 -7.72 31.36
N SER A 13 -21.85 -7.99 30.09
CA SER A 13 -21.46 -9.25 29.49
C SER A 13 -19.94 -9.48 29.64
N ALA A 14 -19.51 -10.72 29.68
CA ALA A 14 -18.08 -11.08 29.85
C ALA A 14 -17.19 -10.40 28.80
N GLU A 15 -17.75 -10.02 27.67
CA GLU A 15 -17.11 -9.28 26.59
C GLU A 15 -16.88 -7.82 26.97
N ASN A 16 -17.87 -7.14 27.58
CA ASN A 16 -17.72 -5.80 28.11
C ASN A 16 -16.70 -5.71 29.27
N GLN A 17 -16.64 -6.74 30.12
CA GLN A 17 -15.64 -6.79 31.20
C GLN A 17 -14.21 -6.94 30.68
N ARG A 18 -14.03 -7.69 29.56
CA ARG A 18 -12.70 -7.80 28.91
C ARG A 18 -12.28 -6.50 28.26
N GLU A 19 -13.19 -5.73 27.70
CA GLU A 19 -12.89 -4.44 27.07
C GLU A 19 -12.51 -3.36 28.09
N VAL A 20 -13.12 -3.34 29.26
CA VAL A 20 -12.75 -2.42 30.36
C VAL A 20 -11.34 -2.71 30.89
N LEU A 21 -10.94 -3.99 30.99
CA LEU A 21 -9.58 -4.38 31.40
C LEU A 21 -8.50 -3.92 30.43
N VAL A 22 -8.84 -3.72 29.14
CA VAL A 22 -7.88 -3.31 28.12
C VAL A 22 -7.49 -1.82 28.23
N VAL A 23 -8.33 -0.98 28.81
CA VAL A 23 -8.03 0.45 29.01
C VAL A 23 -6.90 0.64 30.05
N GLU A 24 -6.76 -0.27 31.01
CA GLU A 24 -5.68 -0.25 32.02
C GLU A 24 -4.37 -0.94 31.56
N LEU A 25 -4.38 -1.60 30.38
CA LEU A 25 -3.19 -2.25 29.86
C LEU A 25 -2.12 -1.21 29.47
N GLY A 26 -0.86 -1.49 29.84
CA GLY A 26 0.28 -0.71 29.37
C GLY A 26 0.32 -0.63 27.84
N PHE A 27 0.92 0.42 27.29
CA PHE A 27 0.97 0.74 25.85
C PHE A 27 1.27 -0.46 24.94
N PHE A 28 2.24 -1.30 25.32
CA PHE A 28 2.61 -2.50 24.53
C PHE A 28 1.54 -3.60 24.57
N ALA A 29 0.94 -3.84 25.73
CA ALA A 29 -0.11 -4.85 25.88
C ALA A 29 -1.38 -4.46 25.11
N ARG A 30 -1.74 -3.17 25.12
CA ARG A 30 -2.84 -2.62 24.31
C ARG A 30 -2.55 -2.76 22.81
N GLY A 31 -1.34 -2.45 22.37
CA GLY A 31 -0.94 -2.60 20.96
C GLY A 31 -1.01 -4.05 20.48
N TRP A 32 -0.52 -4.99 21.29
CA TRP A 32 -0.60 -6.42 20.99
C TRP A 32 -2.04 -6.94 20.95
N TRP A 33 -2.87 -6.54 21.89
CA TRP A 33 -4.28 -6.89 21.91
C TRP A 33 -5.02 -6.38 20.66
N LEU A 34 -4.80 -5.11 20.29
CA LEU A 34 -5.37 -4.52 19.08
C LEU A 34 -4.90 -5.24 17.81
N LEU A 35 -3.63 -5.63 17.73
CA LEU A 35 -3.09 -6.35 16.58
C LEU A 35 -3.75 -7.74 16.45
N ARG A 36 -3.89 -8.46 17.55
CA ARG A 36 -4.59 -9.76 17.56
C ARG A 36 -6.05 -9.60 17.13
N ARG A 37 -6.73 -8.58 17.64
CA ARG A 37 -8.13 -8.29 17.29
C ARG A 37 -8.28 -7.90 15.82
N ALA A 38 -7.39 -7.04 15.31
CA ALA A 38 -7.34 -6.67 13.90
C ALA A 38 -7.13 -7.89 12.98
N PHE A 39 -6.33 -8.87 13.40
CA PHE A 39 -6.13 -10.08 12.64
C PHE A 39 -7.40 -10.95 12.58
N VAL A 40 -8.12 -11.08 13.69
CA VAL A 40 -9.40 -11.79 13.74
C VAL A 40 -10.45 -11.07 12.91
N ALA A 41 -10.57 -9.75 13.04
CA ALA A 41 -11.48 -8.92 12.25
C ALA A 41 -11.16 -9.03 10.74
N ALA A 42 -9.89 -9.00 10.35
CA ALA A 42 -9.48 -9.20 8.96
C ALA A 42 -9.93 -10.56 8.38
N TYR A 43 -10.00 -11.59 9.22
CA TYR A 43 -10.56 -12.88 8.82
C TYR A 43 -12.07 -12.82 8.68
N GLU A 44 -12.77 -12.25 9.65
CA GLU A 44 -14.25 -12.11 9.65
C GLU A 44 -14.76 -11.22 8.51
N ASP A 45 -14.09 -10.11 8.24
CA ASP A 45 -14.42 -9.16 7.20
C ASP A 45 -13.88 -9.56 5.80
N ASN A 46 -13.44 -10.85 5.64
CA ASN A 46 -12.96 -11.46 4.38
C ASN A 46 -11.78 -10.72 3.72
N CYS A 47 -10.97 -9.99 4.46
CA CYS A 47 -9.85 -9.21 3.93
C CYS A 47 -8.85 -10.08 3.15
N PHE A 48 -8.62 -11.32 3.56
CA PHE A 48 -7.72 -12.24 2.84
C PHE A 48 -8.25 -12.62 1.44
N SER A 49 -9.56 -12.72 1.26
CA SER A 49 -10.16 -12.98 -0.05
C SER A 49 -10.11 -11.73 -0.93
N ILE A 50 -10.33 -10.57 -0.36
CA ILE A 50 -10.19 -9.27 -1.05
C ILE A 50 -8.72 -9.05 -1.47
N ALA A 51 -7.75 -9.41 -0.61
CA ALA A 51 -6.33 -9.34 -0.93
C ALA A 51 -5.94 -10.20 -2.15
N LYS A 52 -6.56 -11.39 -2.32
CA LYS A 52 -6.36 -12.22 -3.52
C LYS A 52 -6.85 -11.50 -4.78
N GLY A 53 -8.03 -10.88 -4.72
CA GLY A 53 -8.58 -10.08 -5.82
C GLY A 53 -7.71 -8.88 -6.16
N ALA A 54 -7.21 -8.17 -5.14
CA ALA A 54 -6.29 -7.05 -5.32
C ALA A 54 -4.97 -7.50 -5.97
N ALA A 55 -4.36 -8.60 -5.49
CA ALA A 55 -3.14 -9.17 -6.06
C ALA A 55 -3.31 -9.57 -7.53
N TYR A 56 -4.42 -10.21 -7.88
CA TYR A 56 -4.75 -10.56 -9.25
C TYR A 56 -4.91 -9.31 -10.13
N SER A 57 -5.64 -8.29 -9.65
CA SER A 57 -5.81 -7.02 -10.36
C SER A 57 -4.48 -6.27 -10.54
N CYS A 58 -3.60 -6.30 -9.53
CA CYS A 58 -2.24 -5.78 -9.63
C CYS A 58 -1.44 -6.50 -10.71
N LEU A 59 -1.47 -7.84 -10.72
CA LEU A 59 -0.76 -8.63 -11.72
C LEU A 59 -1.22 -8.30 -13.14
N LEU A 60 -2.53 -8.22 -13.38
CA LEU A 60 -3.08 -7.83 -14.69
C LEU A 60 -2.67 -6.41 -15.11
N SER A 61 -2.54 -5.50 -14.15
CA SER A 61 -2.14 -4.11 -14.44
C SER A 61 -0.67 -3.95 -14.81
N LEU A 62 0.18 -4.93 -14.49
CA LEU A 62 1.61 -4.86 -14.80
C LEU A 62 1.88 -4.78 -16.31
N PHE A 63 1.12 -5.52 -17.13
CA PHE A 63 1.33 -5.53 -18.58
C PHE A 63 1.12 -4.13 -19.22
N PRO A 64 -0.01 -3.44 -19.01
CA PRO A 64 -0.18 -2.08 -19.50
C PRO A 64 0.84 -1.10 -18.91
N ILE A 65 1.20 -1.23 -17.62
CA ILE A 65 2.16 -0.37 -16.96
C ILE A 65 3.56 -0.53 -17.56
N LEU A 66 4.03 -1.78 -17.74
CA LEU A 66 5.33 -2.06 -18.36
C LEU A 66 5.38 -1.55 -19.81
N THR A 67 4.30 -1.77 -20.58
CA THR A 67 4.21 -1.26 -21.95
C THR A 67 4.30 0.25 -22.01
N THR A 68 3.60 0.95 -21.11
CA THR A 68 3.63 2.41 -21.01
C THR A 68 4.99 2.92 -20.58
N LEU A 69 5.58 2.30 -19.57
CA LEU A 69 6.90 2.68 -19.07
C LEU A 69 7.95 2.51 -20.15
N THR A 70 7.92 1.40 -20.89
CA THR A 70 8.81 1.15 -22.03
C THR A 70 8.61 2.20 -23.13
N ALA A 71 7.36 2.54 -23.47
CA ALA A 71 7.09 3.55 -24.49
C ALA A 71 7.65 4.93 -24.10
N ILE A 72 7.48 5.34 -22.84
CA ILE A 72 8.03 6.60 -22.33
C ILE A 72 9.56 6.61 -22.32
N LEU A 73 10.19 5.50 -21.89
CA LEU A 73 11.64 5.39 -21.81
C LEU A 73 12.30 5.38 -23.18
N LEU A 74 11.65 4.79 -24.18
CA LEU A 74 12.11 4.83 -25.59
C LEU A 74 12.09 6.27 -26.12
N GLU A 75 11.07 7.07 -25.77
CA GLU A 75 10.95 8.45 -26.20
C GLU A 75 12.04 9.35 -25.59
N VAL A 76 12.45 9.07 -24.36
CA VAL A 76 13.51 9.81 -23.63
C VAL A 76 14.92 9.28 -23.97
N ASN A 77 15.08 8.35 -24.92
CA ASN A 77 16.36 7.70 -25.27
C ASN A 77 17.08 7.03 -24.08
N ALA A 78 16.34 6.56 -23.09
CA ALA A 78 16.86 5.91 -21.90
C ALA A 78 17.20 4.41 -22.16
N GLN A 79 18.01 4.14 -23.17
CA GLN A 79 18.39 2.78 -23.63
C GLN A 79 18.81 1.82 -22.50
N PRO A 80 19.64 2.20 -21.51
CA PRO A 80 20.04 1.30 -20.44
C PRO A 80 18.86 0.81 -19.59
N VAL A 81 17.88 1.67 -19.34
CA VAL A 81 16.69 1.35 -18.51
C VAL A 81 15.72 0.47 -19.30
N VAL A 82 15.57 0.71 -20.60
CA VAL A 82 14.77 -0.13 -21.50
C VAL A 82 15.30 -1.57 -21.50
N HIS A 83 16.61 -1.76 -21.48
CA HIS A 83 17.21 -3.09 -21.47
C HIS A 83 16.91 -3.85 -20.17
N VAL A 84 16.98 -3.19 -19.03
CA VAL A 84 16.60 -3.78 -17.71
C VAL A 84 15.13 -4.16 -17.68
N ILE A 85 14.24 -3.31 -18.20
CA ILE A 85 12.80 -3.59 -18.25
C ILE A 85 12.51 -4.75 -19.22
N ALA A 86 13.17 -4.80 -20.37
CA ALA A 86 13.02 -5.89 -21.31
C ALA A 86 13.44 -7.24 -20.69
N THR A 87 14.55 -7.26 -19.95
CA THR A 87 15.02 -8.46 -19.24
C THR A 87 14.02 -8.90 -18.17
N PHE A 88 13.46 -7.95 -17.41
CA PHE A 88 12.42 -8.24 -16.42
C PHE A 88 11.13 -8.75 -17.07
N ALA A 89 10.69 -8.10 -18.17
CA ALA A 89 9.52 -8.52 -18.92
C ALA A 89 9.65 -9.95 -19.46
N GLN A 90 10.81 -10.34 -19.95
CA GLN A 90 11.08 -11.72 -20.40
C GLN A 90 10.90 -12.76 -19.30
N GLN A 91 11.13 -12.40 -18.04
CA GLN A 91 10.94 -13.31 -16.89
C GLN A 91 9.49 -13.45 -16.47
N VAL A 92 8.66 -12.43 -16.70
CA VAL A 92 7.27 -12.35 -16.22
C VAL A 92 6.26 -12.72 -17.32
N VAL A 93 6.62 -12.52 -18.59
CA VAL A 93 5.75 -12.77 -19.75
C VAL A 93 5.67 -14.28 -20.03
N PRO A 94 4.46 -14.85 -20.23
CA PRO A 94 4.30 -16.27 -20.53
C PRO A 94 5.06 -16.68 -21.81
N PRO A 95 5.63 -17.91 -21.87
CA PRO A 95 6.30 -18.43 -23.06
C PRO A 95 5.40 -18.36 -24.29
N GLY A 96 5.96 -17.90 -25.42
CA GLY A 96 5.24 -17.76 -26.69
C GLY A 96 4.66 -16.36 -26.97
N THR A 97 4.73 -15.42 -26.01
CA THR A 97 4.37 -14.02 -26.23
C THR A 97 5.59 -13.09 -26.27
N GLU A 98 6.78 -13.65 -26.10
CA GLU A 98 8.07 -12.93 -26.07
C GLU A 98 8.32 -12.15 -27.36
N ASP A 99 8.06 -12.77 -28.51
CA ASP A 99 8.24 -12.14 -29.81
C ASP A 99 7.31 -10.95 -30.04
N LEU A 100 6.10 -10.98 -29.49
CA LEU A 100 5.17 -9.85 -29.56
C LEU A 100 5.67 -8.66 -28.75
N VAL A 101 6.27 -8.90 -27.58
CA VAL A 101 6.82 -7.83 -26.73
C VAL A 101 8.12 -7.30 -27.34
N LEU A 102 9.02 -8.20 -27.77
CA LEU A 102 10.31 -7.81 -28.33
C LEU A 102 10.20 -7.16 -29.71
N SER A 103 9.28 -7.61 -30.58
CA SER A 103 9.04 -6.97 -31.88
C SER A 103 8.52 -5.54 -31.69
N ARG A 104 7.64 -5.32 -30.72
CA ARG A 104 7.15 -3.97 -30.36
C ARG A 104 8.23 -3.07 -29.80
N LEU A 105 9.20 -3.63 -29.05
CA LEU A 105 10.35 -2.87 -28.54
C LEU A 105 11.35 -2.51 -29.64
N ARG A 106 11.45 -3.30 -30.71
CA ARG A 106 12.40 -3.08 -31.85
C ARG A 106 11.84 -2.20 -32.97
N GLU A 107 10.52 -2.09 -33.09
CA GLU A 107 9.90 -1.23 -34.12
C GLU A 107 10.10 0.26 -33.80
N HIS A 108 11.21 0.82 -34.24
CA HIS A 108 11.52 2.25 -34.18
C HIS A 108 10.75 3.05 -35.25
N SER A 109 9.50 2.74 -35.48
CA SER A 109 8.67 3.54 -36.36
C SER A 109 8.19 4.78 -35.67
N VAL A 110 8.21 5.93 -36.35
CA VAL A 110 7.62 7.20 -35.89
C VAL A 110 6.17 6.95 -35.49
N LYS A 111 5.95 6.72 -34.19
CA LYS A 111 4.62 6.42 -33.68
C LYS A 111 3.88 7.72 -33.43
N PRO A 112 2.60 7.84 -33.84
CA PRO A 112 1.82 9.02 -33.54
C PRO A 112 1.74 9.21 -32.01
N ILE A 113 1.85 10.44 -31.54
CA ILE A 113 1.80 10.86 -30.13
C ILE A 113 0.58 10.27 -29.39
N SER A 114 -0.46 9.87 -30.11
CA SER A 114 -1.65 9.22 -29.56
C SER A 114 -1.38 7.85 -28.88
N LEU A 115 -0.36 7.08 -29.31
CA LEU A 115 -0.09 5.75 -28.74
C LEU A 115 0.40 5.79 -27.29
N PRO A 116 1.40 6.63 -26.93
CA PRO A 116 1.79 6.79 -25.53
C PRO A 116 0.63 7.26 -24.63
N VAL A 117 -0.18 8.21 -25.12
CA VAL A 117 -1.34 8.71 -24.35
C VAL A 117 -2.34 7.61 -24.10
N VAL A 118 -2.71 6.81 -25.10
CA VAL A 118 -3.62 5.67 -24.92
C VAL A 118 -3.02 4.63 -23.98
N ALA A 119 -1.73 4.34 -24.08
CA ALA A 119 -1.04 3.41 -23.19
C ALA A 119 -1.07 3.89 -21.72
N VAL A 120 -0.81 5.19 -21.46
CA VAL A 120 -0.94 5.79 -20.13
C VAL A 120 -2.35 5.67 -19.58
N LEU A 121 -3.37 5.99 -20.38
CA LEU A 121 -4.77 5.88 -19.97
C LEU A 121 -5.17 4.44 -19.65
N LEU A 122 -4.74 3.49 -20.45
CA LEU A 122 -5.00 2.05 -20.20
C LEU A 122 -4.28 1.56 -18.93
N SER A 123 -3.04 1.99 -18.70
CA SER A 123 -2.29 1.65 -17.50
C SER A 123 -2.95 2.22 -16.24
N LEU A 124 -3.41 3.45 -16.32
CA LEU A 124 -4.09 4.11 -15.22
C LEU A 124 -5.45 3.44 -14.93
N TRP A 125 -6.16 3.08 -15.99
CA TRP A 125 -7.41 2.32 -15.87
C TRP A 125 -7.19 0.94 -15.25
N ALA A 126 -6.21 0.19 -15.71
CA ALA A 126 -5.88 -1.14 -15.20
C ALA A 126 -5.38 -1.07 -13.73
N GLY A 127 -4.42 -0.19 -13.45
CA GLY A 127 -3.88 0.00 -12.09
C GLY A 127 -4.93 0.47 -11.08
N SER A 128 -5.89 1.31 -11.52
CA SER A 128 -7.00 1.71 -10.66
C SER A 128 -7.93 0.54 -10.28
N GLY A 129 -7.92 -0.59 -11.03
CA GLY A 129 -8.67 -1.79 -10.67
C GLY A 129 -8.22 -2.40 -9.35
N ALA A 130 -6.92 -2.55 -9.17
CA ALA A 130 -6.36 -3.02 -7.91
C ALA A 130 -6.69 -2.08 -6.73
N MET A 131 -6.64 -0.77 -6.97
CA MET A 131 -6.99 0.22 -5.96
C MET A 131 -8.49 0.16 -5.60
N VAL A 132 -9.39 -0.06 -6.57
CA VAL A 132 -10.83 -0.28 -6.29
C VAL A 132 -11.01 -1.46 -5.34
N THR A 133 -10.37 -2.59 -5.61
CA THR A 133 -10.46 -3.79 -4.76
C THR A 133 -9.92 -3.52 -3.35
N LEU A 134 -8.80 -2.81 -3.21
CA LEU A 134 -8.29 -2.42 -1.89
C LEU A 134 -9.25 -1.47 -1.16
N MET A 135 -9.87 -0.52 -1.87
CA MET A 135 -10.88 0.38 -1.29
C MET A 135 -12.12 -0.38 -0.79
N GLU A 136 -12.52 -1.44 -1.49
CA GLU A 136 -13.60 -2.33 -1.03
C GLU A 136 -13.20 -3.03 0.28
N GLY A 137 -11.95 -3.47 0.40
CA GLY A 137 -11.41 -4.01 1.64
C GLY A 137 -11.35 -2.97 2.77
N PHE A 138 -10.96 -1.74 2.47
CA PHE A 138 -10.99 -0.66 3.48
C PHE A 138 -12.42 -0.34 3.93
N GLN A 139 -13.40 -0.43 3.03
CA GLN A 139 -14.81 -0.25 3.38
C GLN A 139 -15.33 -1.42 4.24
N ALA A 140 -14.91 -2.65 3.93
CA ALA A 140 -15.23 -3.82 4.75
C ALA A 140 -14.66 -3.68 6.17
N ALA A 141 -13.40 -3.30 6.31
CA ALA A 141 -12.73 -3.07 7.60
C ALA A 141 -13.50 -2.08 8.50
N TYR A 142 -14.01 -1.00 7.92
CA TYR A 142 -14.84 -0.03 8.65
C TYR A 142 -16.33 -0.39 8.68
N ARG A 143 -16.72 -1.56 8.12
CA ARG A 143 -18.12 -2.05 8.06
C ARG A 143 -19.07 -1.02 7.44
N ILE A 144 -18.64 -0.34 6.39
CA ILE A 144 -19.41 0.69 5.71
C ILE A 144 -20.42 0.03 4.77
N PRO A 145 -21.76 0.16 4.99
CA PRO A 145 -22.77 -0.63 4.29
C PRO A 145 -22.98 -0.22 2.83
N SER A 146 -22.50 0.93 2.40
CA SER A 146 -22.70 1.42 1.04
C SER A 146 -21.43 2.06 0.48
N GLY A 147 -20.94 1.50 -0.62
CA GLY A 147 -19.83 2.05 -1.38
C GLY A 147 -20.20 3.36 -2.11
N ARG A 148 -19.20 3.96 -2.74
CA ARG A 148 -19.39 5.08 -3.67
C ARG A 148 -20.07 4.56 -4.95
N PRO A 149 -20.85 5.39 -5.68
CA PRO A 149 -21.27 5.08 -7.04
C PRO A 149 -20.07 4.73 -7.92
N PHE A 150 -20.23 3.80 -8.86
CA PHE A 150 -19.15 3.22 -9.68
C PHE A 150 -18.17 4.27 -10.23
N LEU A 151 -18.67 5.34 -10.85
CA LEU A 151 -17.83 6.38 -11.44
C LEU A 151 -17.02 7.12 -10.39
N LYS A 152 -17.63 7.46 -9.25
CA LYS A 152 -16.93 8.13 -8.13
C LYS A 152 -15.90 7.22 -7.48
N GLN A 153 -16.19 5.93 -7.35
CA GLN A 153 -15.25 4.92 -6.87
C GLN A 153 -14.03 4.85 -7.79
N ARG A 154 -14.27 4.78 -9.10
CA ARG A 154 -13.22 4.71 -10.12
C ARG A 154 -12.35 5.98 -10.14
N ALA A 155 -12.97 7.16 -10.13
CA ALA A 155 -12.25 8.42 -10.08
C ALA A 155 -11.38 8.55 -8.81
N MET A 156 -11.91 8.15 -7.65
CA MET A 156 -11.13 8.12 -6.41
C MET A 156 -9.99 7.12 -6.46
N ALA A 157 -10.19 5.95 -7.06
CA ALA A 157 -9.12 4.95 -7.23
C ALA A 157 -7.99 5.49 -8.12
N VAL A 158 -8.32 6.15 -9.24
CA VAL A 158 -7.33 6.81 -10.11
C VAL A 158 -6.56 7.89 -9.33
N PHE A 159 -7.26 8.72 -8.58
CA PHE A 159 -6.65 9.76 -7.75
C PHE A 159 -5.68 9.16 -6.71
N LEU A 160 -6.06 8.07 -6.04
CA LEU A 160 -5.21 7.39 -5.07
C LEU A 160 -4.00 6.70 -5.72
N VAL A 161 -4.15 6.15 -6.92
CA VAL A 161 -3.02 5.61 -7.69
C VAL A 161 -2.02 6.71 -7.99
N LEU A 162 -2.45 7.89 -8.42
CA LEU A 162 -1.57 9.03 -8.70
C LEU A 162 -0.87 9.53 -7.42
N ILE A 163 -1.61 9.65 -6.31
CA ILE A 163 -1.04 10.01 -5.00
C ILE A 163 0.01 8.99 -4.56
N ALA A 164 -0.21 7.69 -4.78
CA ALA A 164 0.74 6.66 -4.41
C ALA A 164 1.95 6.61 -5.38
N ALA A 165 1.72 6.79 -6.68
CA ALA A 165 2.77 6.69 -7.69
C ALA A 165 3.80 7.81 -7.57
N PHE A 166 3.37 9.06 -7.35
CA PHE A 166 4.27 10.20 -7.31
C PHE A 166 5.36 10.09 -6.23
N PRO A 167 5.03 9.85 -4.95
CA PRO A 167 6.06 9.64 -3.92
C PRO A 167 6.85 8.34 -4.10
N ALA A 168 6.23 7.29 -4.65
CA ALA A 168 6.93 6.03 -4.92
C ALA A 168 8.03 6.21 -5.97
N VAL A 169 7.74 6.93 -7.06
CA VAL A 169 8.74 7.29 -8.08
C VAL A 169 9.82 8.19 -7.48
N GLY A 170 9.45 9.18 -6.67
CA GLY A 170 10.39 10.08 -5.99
C GLY A 170 11.33 9.33 -5.05
N ALA A 171 10.80 8.46 -4.18
CA ALA A 171 11.59 7.64 -3.26
C ALA A 171 12.51 6.66 -4.00
N SER A 172 12.00 6.00 -5.05
CA SER A 172 12.80 5.10 -5.87
C SER A 172 13.93 5.84 -6.59
N SER A 173 13.66 7.02 -7.14
CA SER A 173 14.67 7.86 -7.77
C SER A 173 15.74 8.30 -6.78
N LEU A 174 15.35 8.64 -5.56
CA LEU A 174 16.29 9.02 -4.50
C LEU A 174 17.18 7.83 -4.06
N ILE A 175 16.64 6.62 -4.02
CA ILE A 175 17.42 5.42 -3.71
C ILE A 175 18.37 5.08 -4.84
N LEU A 176 17.90 5.10 -6.09
CA LEU A 176 18.70 4.72 -7.27
C LEU A 176 19.78 5.76 -7.61
N PHE A 177 19.43 7.04 -7.57
CA PHE A 177 20.31 8.14 -7.97
C PHE A 177 20.91 8.90 -6.78
N GLY A 178 20.64 8.46 -5.55
CA GLY A 178 21.02 9.17 -4.34
C GLY A 178 22.52 9.45 -4.23
N ASN A 179 23.39 8.54 -4.70
CA ASN A 179 24.83 8.78 -4.73
C ASN A 179 25.25 9.84 -5.77
N ARG A 180 24.53 9.93 -6.91
CA ARG A 180 24.78 11.00 -7.90
C ARG A 180 24.28 12.35 -7.40
N ILE A 181 23.14 12.36 -6.72
CA ILE A 181 22.57 13.55 -6.08
C ILE A 181 23.52 14.03 -4.98
N GLU A 182 24.05 13.12 -4.18
CA GLU A 182 25.06 13.41 -3.14
C GLU A 182 26.29 14.08 -3.73
N LEU A 183 26.89 13.49 -4.78
CA LEU A 183 28.07 14.06 -5.45
C LEU A 183 27.77 15.44 -6.05
N ALA A 184 26.62 15.63 -6.67
CA ALA A 184 26.20 16.92 -7.21
C ALA A 184 26.01 17.96 -6.11
N PHE A 185 25.44 17.58 -4.95
CA PHE A 185 25.23 18.44 -3.81
C PHE A 185 26.55 18.86 -3.14
N VAL A 186 27.47 17.90 -2.96
CA VAL A 186 28.82 18.13 -2.44
C VAL A 186 29.60 19.09 -3.34
N HIS A 187 29.52 18.86 -4.67
CA HIS A 187 30.17 19.75 -5.64
C HIS A 187 29.58 21.17 -5.63
N TRP A 188 28.26 21.28 -5.45
CA TRP A 188 27.58 22.57 -5.39
C TRP A 188 27.93 23.37 -4.12
N ILE A 189 28.13 22.71 -2.97
CA ILE A 189 28.53 23.34 -1.71
C ILE A 189 30.05 23.64 -1.67
N GLY A 190 30.83 23.05 -2.59
CA GLY A 190 32.29 23.29 -2.65
C GLY A 190 33.11 22.58 -1.57
N VAL A 191 32.54 21.55 -0.91
CA VAL A 191 33.24 20.72 0.09
C VAL A 191 33.89 19.56 -0.64
N ALA A 192 35.20 19.49 -0.70
CA ALA A 192 35.96 18.52 -1.49
C ALA A 192 35.81 17.07 -1.01
N GLU A 193 35.59 16.86 0.29
CA GLU A 193 35.36 15.53 0.88
C GLU A 193 34.29 15.62 1.98
N LEU A 194 33.26 14.77 1.88
CA LEU A 194 32.32 14.57 2.98
C LEU A 194 33.05 13.77 4.10
N SER A 195 33.02 14.30 5.31
CA SER A 195 33.43 13.50 6.46
C SER A 195 32.52 12.27 6.62
N ALA A 196 33.06 11.12 7.01
CA ALA A 196 32.35 9.85 7.19
C ALA A 196 30.99 9.98 7.94
N PRO A 197 30.84 10.82 8.99
CA PRO A 197 29.56 11.03 9.65
C PRO A 197 28.49 11.68 8.76
N VAL A 198 28.87 12.55 7.82
CA VAL A 198 27.91 13.20 6.90
C VAL A 198 27.42 12.23 5.85
N GLU A 199 28.29 11.36 5.33
CA GLU A 199 27.89 10.27 4.41
C GLU A 199 26.92 9.31 5.09
N LEU A 200 27.18 8.91 6.34
CA LEU A 200 26.28 8.07 7.11
C LEU A 200 24.93 8.75 7.35
N ALA A 201 24.94 10.04 7.74
CA ALA A 201 23.73 10.82 7.95
C ALA A 201 22.89 10.93 6.66
N TRP A 202 23.55 11.11 5.50
CA TRP A 202 22.89 11.13 4.20
C TRP A 202 22.24 9.79 3.84
N LYS A 203 22.94 8.67 4.07
CA LYS A 203 22.40 7.32 3.86
C LYS A 203 21.19 7.07 4.76
N ILE A 204 21.31 7.35 6.06
CA ILE A 204 20.18 7.20 7.01
C ILE A 204 19.01 8.10 6.59
N GLY A 205 19.29 9.36 6.26
CA GLY A 205 18.27 10.34 5.84
C GLY A 205 17.43 9.86 4.66
N ARG A 206 18.04 9.22 3.65
CA ARG A 206 17.31 8.63 2.49
C ARG A 206 16.33 7.54 2.92
N TYR A 207 16.75 6.62 3.79
CA TYR A 207 15.86 5.55 4.26
C TYR A 207 14.75 6.07 5.17
N VAL A 208 15.07 7.03 6.04
CA VAL A 208 14.06 7.69 6.88
C VAL A 208 13.04 8.43 6.01
N LEU A 209 13.49 9.17 5.00
CA LEU A 209 12.60 9.86 4.06
C LEU A 209 11.71 8.87 3.31
N ALA A 210 12.27 7.78 2.80
CA ALA A 210 11.49 6.74 2.12
C ALA A 210 10.46 6.10 3.06
N PHE A 211 10.83 5.81 4.32
CA PHE A 211 9.92 5.30 5.33
C PHE A 211 8.78 6.29 5.63
N CYS A 212 9.11 7.55 5.88
CA CYS A 212 8.12 8.60 6.15
C CYS A 212 7.17 8.80 4.96
N THR A 213 7.72 8.80 3.75
CA THR A 213 6.94 8.94 2.51
C THR A 213 5.98 7.77 2.32
N THR A 214 6.44 6.53 2.54
CA THR A 214 5.60 5.34 2.45
C THR A 214 4.49 5.37 3.50
N THR A 215 4.82 5.72 4.75
CA THR A 215 3.84 5.86 5.83
C THR A 215 2.82 6.95 5.52
N LEU A 216 3.26 8.08 4.96
CA LEU A 216 2.38 9.17 4.52
C LEU A 216 1.40 8.70 3.45
N VAL A 217 1.90 8.05 2.40
CA VAL A 217 1.06 7.52 1.32
C VAL A 217 0.05 6.53 1.86
N THR A 218 0.49 5.57 2.68
CA THR A 218 -0.40 4.59 3.30
C THR A 218 -1.47 5.27 4.18
N GLY A 219 -1.08 6.29 4.95
CA GLY A 219 -2.01 7.11 5.73
C GLY A 219 -3.05 7.83 4.86
N LEU A 220 -2.63 8.38 3.71
CA LEU A 220 -3.54 9.00 2.75
C LEU A 220 -4.50 7.97 2.12
N LEU A 221 -4.02 6.75 1.82
CA LEU A 221 -4.86 5.66 1.33
C LEU A 221 -5.93 5.29 2.38
N TYR A 222 -5.58 5.20 3.65
CA TYR A 222 -6.52 4.90 4.73
C TYR A 222 -7.48 6.05 5.03
N TYR A 223 -7.06 7.30 4.76
CA TYR A 223 -7.91 8.47 4.95
C TYR A 223 -8.95 8.62 3.83
N PHE A 224 -8.54 8.49 2.56
CA PHE A 224 -9.39 8.71 1.39
C PHE A 224 -10.06 7.44 0.87
N GLY A 225 -9.46 6.26 1.10
CA GLY A 225 -9.95 4.97 0.59
C GLY A 225 -11.34 4.61 1.11
N PRO A 226 -11.57 4.54 2.42
CA PRO A 226 -12.88 4.28 2.99
C PRO A 226 -13.88 5.38 2.65
N ASN A 227 -15.13 5.01 2.38
CA ASN A 227 -16.20 5.98 2.09
C ASN A 227 -16.92 6.40 3.38
N HIS A 228 -16.23 7.12 4.25
CA HIS A 228 -16.89 7.67 5.43
C HIS A 228 -17.94 8.69 5.00
N ARG A 229 -19.18 8.50 5.45
CA ARG A 229 -20.23 9.52 5.28
C ARG A 229 -19.83 10.78 6.06
N PRO A 230 -20.08 11.99 5.51
CA PRO A 230 -19.93 13.20 6.28
C PRO A 230 -20.89 13.13 7.48
N GLU A 231 -20.32 13.08 8.67
CA GLU A 231 -21.07 13.12 9.92
C GLU A 231 -21.71 14.50 10.12
N PRO A 232 -22.89 14.57 10.77
CA PRO A 232 -23.58 15.85 10.98
C PRO A 232 -22.67 16.89 11.63
N GLU A 233 -22.91 18.14 11.34
CA GLU A 233 -22.10 19.36 11.60
C GLU A 233 -21.58 19.54 13.03
N ARG A 234 -22.14 18.82 14.02
CA ARG A 234 -21.69 18.82 15.43
C ARG A 234 -20.29 18.23 15.65
N LEU A 235 -19.73 17.52 14.65
CA LEU A 235 -18.45 16.83 14.74
C LEU A 235 -17.37 17.41 13.81
N ARG A 236 -17.50 18.66 13.43
CA ARG A 236 -16.52 19.36 12.56
C ARG A 236 -15.10 19.43 13.14
N HIS A 237 -14.96 19.27 14.46
CA HIS A 237 -13.67 19.04 15.13
C HIS A 237 -13.05 17.68 14.76
N THR A 238 -13.80 16.78 14.16
CA THR A 238 -13.50 15.37 13.91
C THR A 238 -12.61 15.13 12.69
N ALA A 239 -12.57 16.03 11.69
CA ALA A 239 -11.75 15.81 10.49
C ALA A 239 -10.24 15.78 10.82
N ARG A 240 -9.78 16.68 11.68
CA ARG A 240 -8.38 16.70 12.17
C ARG A 240 -8.07 15.48 13.02
N SER A 241 -9.01 15.09 13.89
CA SER A 241 -8.85 13.89 14.73
C SER A 241 -8.83 12.62 13.88
N ARG A 242 -9.66 12.53 12.82
CA ARG A 242 -9.68 11.38 11.91
C ARG A 242 -8.37 11.23 11.13
N PHE A 243 -7.81 12.32 10.62
CA PHE A 243 -6.49 12.29 9.98
C PHE A 243 -5.41 11.73 10.93
N LEU A 244 -5.44 12.10 12.21
CA LEU A 244 -4.51 11.58 13.21
C LEU A 244 -4.76 10.10 13.58
N ARG A 245 -5.99 9.61 13.42
CA ARG A 245 -6.36 8.23 13.76
C ARG A 245 -5.85 7.19 12.78
N VAL A 246 -5.60 7.55 11.51
CA VAL A 246 -5.13 6.62 10.48
C VAL A 246 -3.62 6.31 10.57
N TRP A 247 -2.84 7.15 11.27
CA TRP A 247 -1.38 7.01 11.34
C TRP A 247 -0.88 5.73 12.00
N PRO A 248 -1.46 5.24 13.11
CA PRO A 248 -0.95 4.04 13.76
C PRO A 248 -1.01 2.81 12.88
N GLY A 249 -2.10 2.61 12.14
CA GLY A 249 -2.21 1.52 11.19
C GLY A 249 -1.33 1.71 9.95
N ALA A 250 -1.13 2.97 9.49
CA ALA A 250 -0.20 3.26 8.40
C ALA A 250 1.25 2.94 8.81
N PHE A 251 1.64 3.32 10.02
CA PHE A 251 2.95 3.01 10.58
C PHE A 251 3.14 1.49 10.74
N LEU A 252 2.14 0.80 11.30
CA LEU A 252 2.14 -0.66 11.44
C LEU A 252 2.28 -1.34 10.08
N ALA A 253 1.48 -0.94 9.08
CA ALA A 253 1.53 -1.49 7.73
C ALA A 253 2.91 -1.28 7.08
N THR A 254 3.51 -0.09 7.26
CA THR A 254 4.85 0.19 6.73
C THR A 254 5.92 -0.69 7.37
N ILE A 255 5.87 -0.90 8.69
CA ILE A 255 6.79 -1.81 9.39
C ILE A 255 6.59 -3.25 8.91
N LEU A 256 5.34 -3.73 8.86
CA LEU A 256 5.04 -5.07 8.38
C LEU A 256 5.48 -5.28 6.94
N TRP A 257 5.35 -4.26 6.09
CA TRP A 257 5.84 -4.30 4.72
C TRP A 257 7.35 -4.43 4.64
N LEU A 258 8.11 -3.67 5.44
CA LEU A 258 9.57 -3.80 5.50
C LEU A 258 9.99 -5.18 5.98
N LEU A 259 9.37 -5.69 7.04
CA LEU A 259 9.64 -7.05 7.55
C LEU A 259 9.29 -8.12 6.50
N ALA A 260 8.15 -7.97 5.83
CA ALA A 260 7.74 -8.86 4.75
C ALA A 260 8.73 -8.80 3.56
N THR A 261 9.23 -7.62 3.22
CA THR A 261 10.23 -7.46 2.15
C THR A 261 11.51 -8.22 2.46
N ILE A 262 12.02 -8.09 3.68
CA ILE A 262 13.24 -8.78 4.13
C ILE A 262 12.99 -10.30 4.17
N GLY A 263 11.88 -10.73 4.78
CA GLY A 263 11.53 -12.15 4.89
C GLY A 263 11.30 -12.78 3.52
N PHE A 264 10.59 -12.09 2.62
CA PHE A 264 10.31 -12.58 1.28
C PHE A 264 11.57 -12.64 0.40
N ALA A 265 12.46 -11.65 0.50
CA ALA A 265 13.74 -11.67 -0.18
C ALA A 265 14.59 -12.88 0.26
N SER A 266 14.62 -13.17 1.57
CA SER A 266 15.28 -14.36 2.12
C SER A 266 14.63 -15.66 1.62
N TYR A 267 13.29 -15.71 1.58
CA TYR A 267 12.55 -16.87 1.07
C TYR A 267 12.88 -17.14 -0.39
N VAL A 268 12.84 -16.12 -1.26
CA VAL A 268 13.11 -16.26 -2.69
C VAL A 268 14.57 -16.65 -2.95
N SER A 269 15.53 -16.16 -2.16
CA SER A 269 16.96 -16.50 -2.32
C SER A 269 17.27 -17.98 -1.99
N HIS A 270 16.47 -18.62 -1.15
CA HIS A 270 16.63 -20.03 -0.80
C HIS A 270 15.76 -20.98 -1.61
N ALA A 271 14.71 -20.47 -2.24
CA ALA A 271 13.77 -21.27 -3.00
C ALA A 271 14.23 -21.41 -4.47
N HIS A 272 14.59 -22.62 -4.89
CA HIS A 272 15.05 -22.92 -6.25
C HIS A 272 13.87 -23.04 -7.22
N TYR A 273 13.00 -22.02 -7.29
CA TYR A 273 11.79 -22.04 -8.13
C TYR A 273 12.07 -22.23 -9.63
N ASN A 274 13.17 -21.68 -10.12
CA ASN A 274 13.54 -21.77 -11.55
C ASN A 274 13.78 -23.19 -12.02
N VAL A 275 14.16 -24.11 -11.12
CA VAL A 275 14.47 -25.51 -11.47
C VAL A 275 13.20 -26.29 -11.78
N PHE A 276 12.09 -25.98 -11.10
CA PHE A 276 10.85 -26.74 -11.21
C PHE A 276 9.77 -26.09 -12.08
N TYR A 277 9.68 -24.76 -12.09
CA TYR A 277 8.57 -24.03 -12.68
C TYR A 277 8.98 -23.09 -13.84
N GLY A 278 10.28 -22.92 -14.13
CA GLY A 278 10.76 -22.02 -15.17
C GLY A 278 10.19 -20.60 -15.03
N SER A 279 9.74 -20.02 -16.14
CA SER A 279 9.15 -18.66 -16.17
C SER A 279 7.84 -18.55 -15.38
N LEU A 280 7.06 -19.62 -15.23
CA LEU A 280 5.85 -19.64 -14.41
C LEU A 280 6.16 -19.43 -12.92
N GLY A 281 7.33 -19.88 -12.45
CA GLY A 281 7.77 -19.65 -11.08
C GLY A 281 7.84 -18.17 -10.72
N THR A 282 8.34 -17.34 -11.63
CA THR A 282 8.43 -15.88 -11.43
C THR A 282 7.05 -15.24 -11.23
N VAL A 283 6.07 -15.64 -12.06
CA VAL A 283 4.69 -15.13 -11.96
C VAL A 283 4.05 -15.53 -10.63
N VAL A 284 4.25 -16.78 -10.20
CA VAL A 284 3.74 -17.30 -8.91
C VAL A 284 4.37 -16.53 -7.74
N VAL A 285 5.69 -16.36 -7.75
CA VAL A 285 6.42 -15.60 -6.71
C VAL A 285 5.92 -14.16 -6.64
N LEU A 286 5.74 -13.52 -7.79
CA LEU A 286 5.21 -12.16 -7.88
C LEU A 286 3.77 -12.08 -7.35
N LEU A 287 2.92 -13.05 -7.68
CA LEU A 287 1.53 -13.10 -7.19
C LEU A 287 1.49 -13.27 -5.67
N ILE A 288 2.33 -14.13 -5.10
CA ILE A 288 2.46 -14.30 -3.65
C ILE A 288 2.89 -12.98 -3.00
N TRP A 289 3.86 -12.29 -3.61
CA TRP A 289 4.32 -10.98 -3.13
C TRP A 289 3.21 -9.93 -3.13
N LEU A 290 2.49 -9.79 -4.24
CA LEU A 290 1.36 -8.86 -4.37
C LEU A 290 0.23 -9.18 -3.39
N TYR A 291 -0.04 -10.47 -3.16
CA TYR A 291 -0.99 -10.92 -2.15
C TYR A 291 -0.56 -10.51 -0.74
N LEU A 292 0.71 -10.75 -0.38
CA LEU A 292 1.25 -10.40 0.93
C LEU A 292 1.17 -8.89 1.21
N ILE A 293 1.55 -8.06 0.24
CA ILE A 293 1.44 -6.59 0.35
C ILE A 293 -0.03 -6.18 0.54
N SER A 294 -0.94 -6.76 -0.22
CA SER A 294 -2.37 -6.47 -0.12
C SER A 294 -2.93 -6.87 1.25
N CYS A 295 -2.54 -8.02 1.79
CA CYS A 295 -2.90 -8.44 3.15
C CYS A 295 -2.41 -7.45 4.20
N ILE A 296 -1.16 -7.00 4.10
CA ILE A 296 -0.56 -6.04 5.03
C ILE A 296 -1.30 -4.70 4.98
N ALA A 297 -1.64 -4.21 3.78
CA ALA A 297 -2.40 -2.98 3.61
C ALA A 297 -3.79 -3.08 4.26
N LEU A 298 -4.49 -4.20 4.09
CA LEU A 298 -5.80 -4.43 4.71
C LEU A 298 -5.70 -4.59 6.23
N LEU A 299 -4.69 -5.32 6.72
CA LEU A 299 -4.47 -5.50 8.17
C LEU A 299 -4.16 -4.19 8.89
N GLY A 300 -3.39 -3.29 8.28
CA GLY A 300 -3.15 -1.96 8.83
C GLY A 300 -4.42 -1.10 8.88
N CYS A 301 -5.31 -1.25 7.90
CA CYS A 301 -6.62 -0.60 7.90
C CYS A 301 -7.52 -1.16 9.01
N GLU A 302 -7.57 -2.48 9.17
CA GLU A 302 -8.30 -3.15 10.25
C GLU A 302 -7.80 -2.72 11.64
N TYR A 303 -6.49 -2.60 11.81
CA TYR A 303 -5.91 -2.10 13.05
C TYR A 303 -6.45 -0.70 13.41
N ASN A 304 -6.56 0.20 12.43
CA ASN A 304 -7.15 1.52 12.64
C ASN A 304 -8.64 1.42 12.98
N ALA A 305 -9.39 0.58 12.27
CA ALA A 305 -10.82 0.39 12.49
C ALA A 305 -11.11 -0.19 13.89
N GLU A 306 -10.37 -1.22 14.33
CA GLU A 306 -10.50 -1.81 15.66
C GLU A 306 -10.10 -0.84 16.76
N ARG A 307 -9.05 -0.04 16.53
CA ARG A 307 -8.67 1.02 17.47
C ARG A 307 -9.79 2.07 17.61
N GLU A 308 -10.39 2.49 16.51
CA GLU A 308 -11.49 3.46 16.54
C GLU A 308 -12.73 2.89 17.24
N ARG A 309 -13.04 1.61 17.03
CA ARG A 309 -14.10 0.90 17.78
C ARG A 309 -13.81 0.86 19.28
N ALA A 310 -12.58 0.52 19.66
CA ALA A 310 -12.17 0.48 21.07
C ALA A 310 -12.22 1.86 21.73
N ASP A 311 -11.87 2.94 21.01
CA ASP A 311 -11.90 4.31 21.52
C ASP A 311 -13.33 4.91 21.55
N SER A 312 -14.30 4.32 20.83
CA SER A 312 -15.69 4.80 20.76
C SER A 312 -16.58 4.26 21.89
N ILE A 313 -16.11 3.28 22.65
CA ILE A 313 -16.83 2.79 23.84
C ILE A 313 -16.71 3.86 24.93
N PRO A 314 -17.81 4.55 25.31
CA PRO A 314 -17.73 5.57 26.33
C PRO A 314 -17.28 4.92 27.65
N ASN A 315 -16.38 5.58 28.38
CA ASN A 315 -16.15 5.27 29.79
C ASN A 315 -17.48 5.43 30.53
N MET A 316 -18.21 4.32 30.67
CA MET A 316 -19.40 4.28 31.55
C MET A 316 -18.91 4.16 32.99
N PHE A 317 -18.34 5.26 33.51
CA PHE A 317 -18.13 5.45 34.92
C PHE A 317 -18.20 6.94 35.25
#